data_4981acef5b5aeb1e355a45e6ff9c2bc4
#
_entry.id   4981acef5b5aeb1e355a45e6ff9c2bc4
#
_cell.length_a   1.000
_cell.length_b   1.000
_cell.length_c   1.000
_cell.angle_alpha   90.00
_cell.angle_beta   90.00
_cell.angle_gamma   90.00
#
_symmetry.space_group_name_H-M   'P 1'
#
loop_
_entity.id
_entity.type
_entity.pdbx_description
1 polymer ?
#
loop_
_entity_poly.entity_id
_entity_poly.type
_entity_poly.pdbx_seq_one_letter_code
_entity_poly.pdbx_strand_id
1 'polypeptide(L)'
;MSRSHIKRLVMPRSWPLPRKPSIWVQKPNPGGHNIENCLPLALVLRDVLGVAHTHREAKRILYSRQVMVDGRIETDGGRGVGLMDALTVGDNSYRCVLDTNGKLRYRPISSDDATSKVCRVMGKTTIRGGRTQLHLHDGRNILMDDASAYASGDSVVLSLPEQQISAHHKFTEGSLSYLTGGSHIGETATIRGHDVKRSSKANEVQFDNFSTIADYVFVIGSSADIPGAE
;
A
#
# COMPACT_ATOMS: atom_id res chain seq x y z
N MET A 1 -8.33 -17.51 -21.07
CA MET A 1 -9.15 -16.31 -20.82
C MET A 1 -8.88 -15.83 -19.40
N SER A 2 -8.44 -14.59 -19.22
CA SER A 2 -8.27 -14.01 -17.90
C SER A 2 -9.66 -13.74 -17.30
N ARG A 3 -9.94 -14.31 -16.11
CA ARG A 3 -11.19 -14.07 -15.40
C ARG A 3 -11.15 -12.66 -14.79
N SER A 4 -11.92 -11.73 -15.35
CA SER A 4 -12.01 -10.32 -14.89
C SER A 4 -12.85 -10.14 -13.62
N HIS A 5 -13.43 -11.19 -13.08
CA HIS A 5 -14.30 -11.17 -11.90
C HIS A 5 -14.10 -12.41 -11.02
N ILE A 6 -14.49 -12.27 -9.75
CA ILE A 6 -14.52 -13.33 -8.76
C ILE A 6 -15.89 -13.39 -8.11
N LYS A 7 -16.22 -14.50 -7.46
CA LYS A 7 -17.42 -14.58 -6.62
C LYS A 7 -17.26 -13.65 -5.42
N ARG A 8 -18.28 -12.84 -5.16
CA ARG A 8 -18.25 -11.84 -4.07
C ARG A 8 -18.05 -12.46 -2.69
N LEU A 9 -18.53 -13.66 -2.47
CA LEU A 9 -18.31 -14.39 -1.21
C LEU A 9 -16.83 -14.73 -0.94
N VAL A 10 -16.02 -14.88 -2.01
CA VAL A 10 -14.60 -15.25 -1.95
C VAL A 10 -13.69 -14.02 -1.93
N MET A 11 -14.24 -12.80 -2.03
CA MET A 11 -13.43 -11.60 -2.01
C MET A 11 -12.63 -11.46 -0.72
N PRO A 12 -11.44 -10.81 -0.76
CA PRO A 12 -10.59 -10.59 0.41
C PRO A 12 -11.33 -9.93 1.58
N ARG A 13 -10.87 -10.20 2.80
CA ARG A 13 -11.45 -9.59 4.01
C ARG A 13 -11.11 -8.10 4.13
N SER A 14 -10.01 -7.67 3.54
CA SER A 14 -9.56 -6.28 3.50
C SER A 14 -10.46 -5.35 2.69
N TRP A 15 -11.35 -5.90 1.85
CA TRP A 15 -12.24 -5.07 1.04
C TRP A 15 -13.41 -4.53 1.86
N PRO A 16 -13.65 -3.20 1.87
CA PRO A 16 -14.73 -2.57 2.63
C PRO A 16 -16.10 -2.72 1.93
N LEU A 17 -16.39 -3.87 1.38
CA LEU A 17 -17.58 -4.12 0.57
C LEU A 17 -18.49 -5.16 1.24
N PRO A 18 -19.83 -5.01 1.16
CA PRO A 18 -20.76 -6.03 1.62
C PRO A 18 -20.67 -7.28 0.74
N ARG A 19 -20.77 -8.48 1.35
CA ARG A 19 -20.54 -9.76 0.64
C ARG A 19 -21.77 -10.33 -0.08
N LYS A 20 -22.98 -9.96 0.36
CA LYS A 20 -24.23 -10.61 -0.08
C LYS A 20 -25.05 -9.90 -1.16
N PRO A 21 -24.85 -8.58 -1.50
CA PRO A 21 -25.76 -7.87 -2.41
C PRO A 21 -25.77 -8.39 -3.85
N SER A 22 -24.66 -8.98 -4.31
CA SER A 22 -24.51 -9.50 -5.67
C SER A 22 -23.59 -10.70 -5.70
N ILE A 23 -23.69 -11.52 -6.76
CA ILE A 23 -22.91 -12.76 -6.91
C ILE A 23 -21.45 -12.46 -7.30
N TRP A 24 -21.23 -11.45 -8.12
CA TRP A 24 -19.94 -11.16 -8.73
C TRP A 24 -19.37 -9.82 -8.29
N VAL A 25 -18.05 -9.75 -8.25
CA VAL A 25 -17.28 -8.54 -8.02
C VAL A 25 -16.09 -8.51 -8.98
N GLN A 26 -15.67 -7.31 -9.39
CA GLN A 26 -14.51 -7.15 -10.26
C GLN A 26 -13.25 -7.63 -9.55
N LYS A 27 -12.42 -8.39 -10.28
CA LYS A 27 -11.09 -8.81 -9.83
C LYS A 27 -10.06 -7.77 -10.25
N PRO A 28 -9.07 -7.42 -9.39
CA PRO A 28 -7.95 -6.60 -9.85
C PRO A 28 -7.13 -7.36 -10.88
N ASN A 29 -6.59 -6.63 -11.86
CA ASN A 29 -5.61 -7.16 -12.79
C ASN A 29 -4.30 -7.45 -12.07
N PRO A 30 -3.45 -8.36 -12.58
CA PRO A 30 -2.10 -8.55 -12.04
C PRO A 30 -1.34 -7.23 -12.02
N GLY A 31 -0.71 -6.91 -10.89
CA GLY A 31 0.00 -5.66 -10.66
C GLY A 31 0.97 -5.80 -9.49
N GLY A 32 1.43 -4.68 -8.97
CA GLY A 32 2.40 -4.64 -7.89
C GLY A 32 1.87 -5.12 -6.54
N HIS A 33 0.60 -4.88 -6.27
CA HIS A 33 -0.04 -5.32 -5.04
C HIS A 33 -0.70 -6.68 -5.17
N ASN A 34 -0.64 -7.48 -4.10
CA ASN A 34 -1.42 -8.70 -3.99
C ASN A 34 -2.92 -8.35 -3.88
N ILE A 35 -3.79 -9.27 -4.33
CA ILE A 35 -5.25 -9.11 -4.29
C ILE A 35 -5.80 -8.81 -2.88
N GLU A 36 -5.13 -9.31 -1.84
CA GLU A 36 -5.50 -9.06 -0.45
C GLU A 36 -5.21 -7.63 0.01
N ASN A 37 -4.23 -6.97 -0.62
CA ASN A 37 -3.73 -5.67 -0.22
C ASN A 37 -4.13 -4.55 -1.19
N CYS A 38 -5.02 -4.81 -2.15
CA CYS A 38 -5.48 -3.81 -3.10
C CYS A 38 -6.97 -3.94 -3.42
N LEU A 39 -7.55 -2.87 -3.95
CA LEU A 39 -8.91 -2.81 -4.47
C LEU A 39 -8.87 -2.36 -5.93
N PRO A 40 -9.67 -2.96 -6.86
CA PRO A 40 -9.75 -2.49 -8.23
C PRO A 40 -10.24 -1.05 -8.30
N LEU A 41 -9.60 -0.22 -9.11
CA LEU A 41 -9.86 1.21 -9.23
C LEU A 41 -11.33 1.54 -9.53
N ALA A 42 -11.99 0.74 -10.39
CA ALA A 42 -13.41 0.95 -10.67
C ALA A 42 -14.32 0.72 -9.46
N LEU A 43 -13.94 -0.18 -8.53
CA LEU A 43 -14.66 -0.38 -7.26
C LEU A 43 -14.38 0.74 -6.28
N VAL A 44 -13.14 1.27 -6.26
CA VAL A 44 -12.80 2.43 -5.44
C VAL A 44 -13.66 3.62 -5.83
N LEU A 45 -13.73 3.94 -7.12
CA LEU A 45 -14.53 5.07 -7.62
C LEU A 45 -16.04 4.92 -7.37
N ARG A 46 -16.55 3.68 -7.51
CA ARG A 46 -17.99 3.43 -7.41
C ARG A 46 -18.46 3.15 -5.99
N ASP A 47 -17.82 2.19 -5.31
CA ASP A 47 -18.36 1.61 -4.08
C ASP A 47 -17.74 2.26 -2.81
N VAL A 48 -16.56 2.86 -2.92
CA VAL A 48 -15.86 3.45 -1.76
C VAL A 48 -15.97 4.97 -1.75
N LEU A 49 -15.60 5.63 -2.85
CA LEU A 49 -15.64 7.09 -2.97
C LEU A 49 -17.01 7.62 -3.41
N GLY A 50 -17.84 6.78 -4.07
CA GLY A 50 -19.16 7.17 -4.54
C GLY A 50 -19.16 8.23 -5.66
N VAL A 51 -18.02 8.41 -6.35
CA VAL A 51 -17.87 9.37 -7.46
C VAL A 51 -18.65 8.90 -8.70
N ALA A 52 -18.88 7.59 -8.82
CA ALA A 52 -19.65 6.96 -9.86
C ALA A 52 -20.72 6.06 -9.25
N HIS A 53 -21.91 6.00 -9.85
CA HIS A 53 -22.98 5.08 -9.41
C HIS A 53 -22.92 3.75 -10.15
N THR A 54 -22.46 3.76 -11.41
CA THR A 54 -22.39 2.58 -12.27
C THR A 54 -20.98 2.31 -12.75
N HIS A 55 -20.72 1.05 -13.14
CA HIS A 55 -19.44 0.69 -13.75
C HIS A 55 -19.18 1.44 -15.07
N ARG A 56 -20.24 1.79 -15.81
CA ARG A 56 -20.16 2.56 -17.06
C ARG A 56 -19.70 4.00 -16.80
N GLU A 57 -20.19 4.62 -15.73
CA GLU A 57 -19.75 5.95 -15.30
C GLU A 57 -18.30 5.93 -14.82
N ALA A 58 -17.92 4.95 -13.98
CA ALA A 58 -16.54 4.78 -13.58
C ALA A 58 -15.60 4.67 -14.79
N LYS A 59 -15.96 3.88 -15.80
CA LYS A 59 -15.22 3.82 -17.06
C LYS A 59 -15.12 5.17 -17.78
N ARG A 60 -16.19 5.96 -17.81
CA ARG A 60 -16.19 7.30 -18.43
C ARG A 60 -15.19 8.22 -17.73
N ILE A 61 -15.22 8.23 -16.37
CA ILE A 61 -14.30 9.02 -15.56
C ILE A 61 -12.85 8.59 -15.81
N LEU A 62 -12.57 7.31 -15.94
CA LEU A 62 -11.23 6.81 -16.27
C LEU A 62 -10.79 7.24 -17.68
N TYR A 63 -11.66 7.15 -18.67
CA TYR A 63 -11.35 7.56 -20.05
C TYR A 63 -11.19 9.08 -20.21
N SER A 64 -11.78 9.91 -19.34
CA SER A 64 -11.52 11.35 -19.32
C SER A 64 -10.13 11.72 -18.79
N ARG A 65 -9.32 10.71 -18.35
CA ARG A 65 -7.94 10.87 -17.86
C ARG A 65 -7.80 11.78 -16.64
N GLN A 66 -8.86 11.91 -15.86
CA GLN A 66 -8.89 12.72 -14.63
C GLN A 66 -8.50 11.92 -13.38
N VAL A 67 -8.16 10.64 -13.55
CA VAL A 67 -7.76 9.77 -12.44
C VAL A 67 -6.29 9.44 -12.58
N MET A 68 -5.56 9.68 -11.51
CA MET A 68 -4.14 9.34 -11.41
C MET A 68 -3.90 8.42 -10.21
N VAL A 69 -3.03 7.44 -10.39
CA VAL A 69 -2.52 6.57 -9.33
C VAL A 69 -1.01 6.79 -9.26
N ASP A 70 -0.53 7.23 -8.11
CA ASP A 70 0.89 7.55 -7.89
C ASP A 70 1.46 8.53 -8.95
N GLY A 71 0.69 9.59 -9.27
CA GLY A 71 1.07 10.61 -10.24
C GLY A 71 0.99 10.18 -11.71
N ARG A 72 0.50 8.97 -12.01
CA ARG A 72 0.34 8.47 -13.39
C ARG A 72 -1.14 8.34 -13.75
N ILE A 73 -1.51 8.86 -14.91
CA ILE A 73 -2.87 8.72 -15.43
C ILE A 73 -3.18 7.24 -15.63
N GLU A 74 -4.30 6.80 -15.06
CA GLU A 74 -4.74 5.40 -15.14
C GLU A 74 -6.12 5.34 -15.79
N THR A 75 -6.25 4.51 -16.83
CA THR A 75 -7.49 4.30 -17.56
C THR A 75 -8.09 2.90 -17.37
N ASP A 76 -7.34 2.00 -16.77
CA ASP A 76 -7.77 0.63 -16.48
C ASP A 76 -8.49 0.54 -15.13
N GLY A 77 -9.80 0.29 -15.16
CA GLY A 77 -10.59 0.07 -13.95
C GLY A 77 -10.23 -1.20 -13.17
N GLY A 78 -9.47 -2.12 -13.77
CA GLY A 78 -8.94 -3.31 -13.12
C GLY A 78 -7.63 -3.07 -12.38
N ARG A 79 -6.99 -1.92 -12.52
CA ARG A 79 -5.78 -1.55 -11.78
C ARG A 79 -6.03 -1.67 -10.28
N GLY A 80 -5.21 -2.46 -9.58
CA GLY A 80 -5.23 -2.53 -8.12
C GLY A 80 -4.62 -1.29 -7.50
N VAL A 81 -5.35 -0.64 -6.59
CA VAL A 81 -4.88 0.46 -5.76
C VAL A 81 -4.75 -0.07 -4.34
N GLY A 82 -3.54 -0.08 -3.81
CA GLY A 82 -3.20 -0.75 -2.55
C GLY A 82 -2.66 0.18 -1.49
N LEU A 83 -2.11 -0.42 -0.44
CA LEU A 83 -1.59 0.28 0.73
C LEU A 83 -0.55 1.34 0.33
N MET A 84 -0.69 2.54 0.89
CA MET A 84 0.13 3.74 0.66
C MET A 84 0.05 4.33 -0.74
N ASP A 85 -0.75 3.76 -1.68
CA ASP A 85 -0.94 4.39 -2.99
C ASP A 85 -1.65 5.74 -2.85
N ALA A 86 -1.17 6.72 -3.61
CA ALA A 86 -1.81 8.01 -3.78
C ALA A 86 -2.77 7.96 -4.98
N LEU A 87 -4.06 8.17 -4.71
CA LEU A 87 -5.11 8.22 -5.72
C LEU A 87 -5.62 9.64 -5.86
N THR A 88 -5.50 10.25 -7.04
CA THR A 88 -6.06 11.56 -7.34
C THR A 88 -7.23 11.41 -8.30
N VAL A 89 -8.36 12.02 -7.97
CA VAL A 89 -9.59 12.02 -8.79
C VAL A 89 -10.04 13.47 -8.95
N GLY A 90 -9.79 14.07 -10.12
CA GLY A 90 -9.95 15.51 -10.31
C GLY A 90 -9.03 16.29 -9.36
N ASP A 91 -9.64 17.15 -8.55
CA ASP A 91 -8.90 17.99 -7.58
C ASP A 91 -8.69 17.31 -6.20
N ASN A 92 -9.32 16.15 -5.97
CA ASN A 92 -9.27 15.46 -4.69
C ASN A 92 -8.21 14.37 -4.69
N SER A 93 -7.36 14.36 -3.69
CA SER A 93 -6.33 13.35 -3.49
C SER A 93 -6.62 12.49 -2.26
N TYR A 94 -6.33 11.21 -2.36
CA TYR A 94 -6.58 10.21 -1.32
C TYR A 94 -5.35 9.32 -1.14
N ARG A 95 -5.12 8.88 0.09
CA ARG A 95 -4.15 7.82 0.38
C ARG A 95 -4.87 6.56 0.85
N CYS A 96 -4.43 5.43 0.31
CA CYS A 96 -4.94 4.13 0.73
C CYS A 96 -4.24 3.70 2.03
N VAL A 97 -5.02 3.49 3.08
CA VAL A 97 -4.57 3.03 4.41
C VAL A 97 -5.45 1.86 4.88
N LEU A 98 -5.04 1.18 5.93
CA LEU A 98 -5.85 0.17 6.60
C LEU A 98 -6.60 0.82 7.79
N ASP A 99 -7.80 0.35 8.03
CA ASP A 99 -8.58 0.67 9.23
C ASP A 99 -8.23 -0.33 10.35
N THR A 100 -8.55 -0.03 11.59
CA THR A 100 -8.41 -0.92 12.76
C THR A 100 -9.10 -2.28 12.59
N ASN A 101 -10.05 -2.37 11.68
CA ASN A 101 -10.69 -3.63 11.27
C ASN A 101 -9.97 -4.34 10.10
N GLY A 102 -8.80 -3.88 9.67
CA GLY A 102 -8.06 -4.42 8.53
C GLY A 102 -8.73 -4.17 7.17
N LYS A 103 -9.58 -3.13 7.06
CA LYS A 103 -10.21 -2.75 5.80
C LYS A 103 -9.42 -1.64 5.11
N LEU A 104 -9.29 -1.75 3.80
CA LEU A 104 -8.72 -0.69 2.98
C LEU A 104 -9.63 0.55 3.00
N ARG A 105 -9.07 1.70 3.36
CA ARG A 105 -9.73 3.00 3.37
C ARG A 105 -8.95 3.99 2.53
N TYR A 106 -9.67 4.89 1.89
CA TYR A 106 -9.09 5.97 1.10
C TYR A 106 -9.35 7.28 1.84
N ARG A 107 -8.32 7.78 2.53
CA ARG A 107 -8.39 9.00 3.32
C ARG A 107 -7.98 10.20 2.48
N PRO A 108 -8.70 11.32 2.58
CA PRO A 108 -8.31 12.53 1.88
C PRO A 108 -6.95 13.03 2.38
N ILE A 109 -6.13 13.50 1.46
CA ILE A 109 -4.81 14.09 1.72
C ILE A 109 -4.67 15.39 0.94
N SER A 110 -3.65 16.19 1.29
CA SER A 110 -3.31 17.38 0.52
C SER A 110 -2.73 16.99 -0.85
N SER A 111 -2.75 17.92 -1.81
CA SER A 111 -2.10 17.73 -3.11
C SER A 111 -0.59 17.53 -2.99
N ASP A 112 0.03 18.17 -2.00
CA ASP A 112 1.47 18.09 -1.77
C ASP A 112 1.85 16.71 -1.22
N ASP A 113 1.07 16.16 -0.28
CA ASP A 113 1.26 14.82 0.22
C ASP A 113 1.08 13.75 -0.87
N ALA A 114 0.23 14.01 -1.87
CA ALA A 114 0.03 13.11 -3.00
C ALA A 114 1.26 12.98 -3.92
N THR A 115 2.24 13.90 -3.81
CA THR A 115 3.50 13.85 -4.58
C THR A 115 4.56 12.93 -3.97
N SER A 116 4.32 12.42 -2.78
CA SER A 116 5.24 11.52 -2.08
C SER A 116 4.55 10.21 -1.66
N LYS A 117 5.33 9.15 -1.52
CA LYS A 117 4.82 7.83 -1.10
C LYS A 117 5.85 7.10 -0.26
N VAL A 118 5.43 6.61 0.89
CA VAL A 118 6.28 5.74 1.73
C VAL A 118 6.19 4.31 1.21
N CYS A 119 7.34 3.68 0.97
CA CYS A 119 7.43 2.31 0.48
C CYS A 119 8.36 1.48 1.37
N ARG A 120 7.91 0.30 1.79
CA ARG A 120 8.74 -0.64 2.55
C ARG A 120 9.66 -1.42 1.61
N VAL A 121 10.91 -1.58 2.01
CA VAL A 121 11.89 -2.44 1.34
C VAL A 121 11.64 -3.89 1.74
N MET A 122 11.20 -4.71 0.81
CA MET A 122 10.93 -6.14 1.01
C MET A 122 12.20 -6.98 0.93
N GLY A 123 13.15 -6.54 0.10
CA GLY A 123 14.41 -7.24 -0.09
C GLY A 123 15.29 -6.53 -1.11
N LYS A 124 16.48 -7.07 -1.29
CA LYS A 124 17.44 -6.59 -2.28
C LYS A 124 18.11 -7.74 -3.04
N THR A 125 18.42 -7.53 -4.29
CA THR A 125 19.07 -8.52 -5.15
C THR A 125 20.16 -7.85 -5.98
N THR A 126 21.33 -8.44 -5.99
CA THR A 126 22.40 -7.98 -6.87
C THR A 126 22.15 -8.49 -8.30
N ILE A 127 22.21 -7.61 -9.28
CA ILE A 127 22.02 -7.90 -10.71
C ILE A 127 23.36 -7.89 -11.45
N ARG A 128 23.32 -8.27 -12.75
CA ARG A 128 24.50 -8.20 -13.62
C ARG A 128 25.12 -6.80 -13.61
N GLY A 129 26.44 -6.74 -13.49
CA GLY A 129 27.19 -5.49 -13.41
C GLY A 129 27.40 -4.96 -11.99
N GLY A 130 27.08 -5.75 -10.95
CA GLY A 130 27.32 -5.41 -9.56
C GLY A 130 26.31 -4.42 -8.94
N ARG A 131 25.35 -3.95 -9.73
CA ARG A 131 24.29 -3.04 -9.25
C ARG A 131 23.30 -3.79 -8.37
N THR A 132 22.71 -3.09 -7.42
CA THR A 132 21.70 -3.66 -6.52
C THR A 132 20.31 -3.14 -6.87
N GLN A 133 19.36 -4.05 -6.87
CA GLN A 133 17.94 -3.78 -7.07
C GLN A 133 17.23 -3.91 -5.71
N LEU A 134 16.56 -2.84 -5.27
CA LEU A 134 15.66 -2.84 -4.12
C LEU A 134 14.26 -3.23 -4.58
N HIS A 135 13.65 -4.19 -3.88
CA HIS A 135 12.27 -4.61 -4.09
C HIS A 135 11.37 -3.93 -3.07
N LEU A 136 10.35 -3.22 -3.55
CA LEU A 136 9.40 -2.50 -2.69
C LEU A 136 8.09 -3.28 -2.55
N HIS A 137 7.33 -2.98 -1.49
CA HIS A 137 6.07 -3.66 -1.16
C HIS A 137 4.97 -3.47 -2.22
N ASP A 138 5.06 -2.41 -3.03
CA ASP A 138 4.14 -2.09 -4.12
C ASP A 138 4.57 -2.69 -5.46
N GLY A 139 5.55 -3.59 -5.46
CA GLY A 139 6.08 -4.26 -6.65
C GLY A 139 7.01 -3.42 -7.51
N ARG A 140 7.32 -2.19 -7.10
CA ARG A 140 8.34 -1.36 -7.76
C ARG A 140 9.73 -1.85 -7.42
N ASN A 141 10.65 -1.61 -8.34
CA ASN A 141 12.05 -1.94 -8.17
C ASN A 141 12.89 -0.70 -8.46
N ILE A 142 13.83 -0.41 -7.59
CA ILE A 142 14.77 0.71 -7.73
C ILE A 142 16.16 0.15 -7.92
N LEU A 143 16.83 0.61 -8.97
CA LEU A 143 18.22 0.24 -9.27
C LEU A 143 19.16 1.31 -8.70
N MET A 144 20.18 0.85 -7.99
CA MET A 144 21.25 1.71 -7.47
C MET A 144 22.59 0.99 -7.50
N ASP A 145 23.65 1.77 -7.52
CA ASP A 145 25.01 1.23 -7.56
C ASP A 145 25.44 0.72 -6.19
N ASP A 146 25.07 1.43 -5.13
CA ASP A 146 25.32 1.00 -3.75
C ASP A 146 24.01 1.03 -2.92
N ALA A 147 23.64 -0.10 -2.38
CA ALA A 147 22.49 -0.29 -1.50
C ALA A 147 22.89 -0.77 -0.09
N SER A 148 24.16 -0.56 0.32
CA SER A 148 24.65 -1.01 1.63
C SER A 148 23.90 -0.35 2.79
N ALA A 149 23.46 0.91 2.61
CA ALA A 149 22.71 1.66 3.61
C ALA A 149 21.27 1.16 3.84
N TYR A 150 20.70 0.42 2.91
CA TYR A 150 19.30 -0.05 2.97
C TYR A 150 19.24 -1.50 3.44
N ALA A 151 18.34 -1.79 4.37
CA ALA A 151 18.05 -3.12 4.87
C ALA A 151 16.61 -3.55 4.54
N SER A 152 16.35 -4.87 4.55
CA SER A 152 14.98 -5.37 4.48
C SER A 152 14.21 -4.95 5.73
N GLY A 153 13.00 -4.44 5.56
CA GLY A 153 12.19 -3.88 6.64
C GLY A 153 12.27 -2.36 6.74
N ASP A 154 13.33 -1.73 6.22
CA ASP A 154 13.40 -0.27 6.12
C ASP A 154 12.28 0.29 5.23
N SER A 155 12.01 1.56 5.36
CA SER A 155 11.10 2.28 4.47
C SER A 155 11.81 3.41 3.76
N VAL A 156 11.42 3.67 2.52
CA VAL A 156 11.91 4.77 1.71
C VAL A 156 10.75 5.64 1.27
N VAL A 157 10.94 6.94 1.28
CA VAL A 157 9.99 7.90 0.72
C VAL A 157 10.36 8.16 -0.72
N LEU A 158 9.41 7.93 -1.62
CA LEU A 158 9.58 8.14 -3.05
C LEU A 158 8.86 9.41 -3.50
N SER A 159 9.51 10.22 -4.33
CA SER A 159 8.84 11.27 -5.09
C SER A 159 8.02 10.67 -6.22
N LEU A 160 6.83 11.18 -6.44
CA LEU A 160 5.92 10.75 -7.51
C LEU A 160 5.80 11.88 -8.56
N PRO A 161 5.80 11.58 -9.84
CA PRO A 161 5.87 10.25 -10.49
C PRO A 161 7.28 9.72 -10.77
N GLU A 162 8.33 10.45 -10.44
CA GLU A 162 9.72 10.19 -10.86
C GLU A 162 10.36 8.99 -10.16
N GLN A 163 9.85 8.62 -8.97
CA GLN A 163 10.33 7.50 -8.15
C GLN A 163 11.76 7.67 -7.63
N GLN A 164 12.16 8.89 -7.33
CA GLN A 164 13.43 9.17 -6.66
C GLN A 164 13.27 9.03 -5.15
N ILE A 165 14.29 8.50 -4.48
CA ILE A 165 14.30 8.38 -3.01
C ILE A 165 14.58 9.76 -2.44
N SER A 166 13.63 10.31 -1.68
CA SER A 166 13.74 11.58 -0.97
C SER A 166 14.16 11.41 0.48
N ALA A 167 13.75 10.34 1.15
CA ALA A 167 14.11 10.04 2.53
C ALA A 167 14.21 8.53 2.77
N HIS A 168 14.91 8.13 3.85
CA HIS A 168 15.09 6.77 4.28
C HIS A 168 14.82 6.65 5.78
N HIS A 169 13.90 5.78 6.16
CA HIS A 169 13.56 5.46 7.53
C HIS A 169 14.04 4.05 7.86
N LYS A 170 14.97 3.96 8.78
CA LYS A 170 15.56 2.68 9.19
C LYS A 170 14.63 1.92 10.12
N PHE A 171 14.63 0.60 9.97
CA PHE A 171 13.97 -0.30 10.89
C PHE A 171 14.83 -0.50 12.15
N THR A 172 14.75 0.44 13.10
CA THR A 172 15.54 0.47 14.33
C THR A 172 14.63 0.74 15.53
N GLU A 173 15.16 0.48 16.73
CA GLU A 173 14.51 0.86 17.98
C GLU A 173 14.28 2.37 18.02
N GLY A 174 13.13 2.78 18.53
CA GLY A 174 12.68 4.17 18.56
C GLY A 174 11.97 4.65 17.29
N SER A 175 12.00 3.87 16.20
CA SER A 175 11.29 4.24 14.96
C SER A 175 9.79 4.08 15.12
N LEU A 176 9.02 5.05 14.59
CA LEU A 176 7.56 4.95 14.50
C LEU A 176 7.19 3.97 13.39
N SER A 177 6.23 3.10 13.66
CA SER A 177 5.76 2.11 12.71
C SER A 177 4.24 2.04 12.64
N TYR A 178 3.76 1.63 11.49
CA TYR A 178 2.37 1.36 11.19
C TYR A 178 2.14 -0.15 11.06
N LEU A 179 1.08 -0.66 11.67
CA LEU A 179 0.83 -2.09 11.73
C LEU A 179 -0.12 -2.51 10.60
N THR A 180 0.36 -3.38 9.72
CA THR A 180 -0.36 -3.85 8.54
C THR A 180 -1.06 -5.19 8.74
N GLY A 181 -0.89 -5.81 9.92
CA GLY A 181 -1.49 -7.10 10.23
C GLY A 181 -1.51 -7.38 11.72
N GLY A 182 -2.15 -8.49 12.10
CA GLY A 182 -2.31 -8.90 13.50
C GLY A 182 -3.53 -8.28 14.18
N SER A 183 -3.56 -8.33 15.50
CA SER A 183 -4.66 -7.80 16.33
C SER A 183 -4.70 -6.27 16.37
N HIS A 184 -3.55 -5.62 16.18
CA HIS A 184 -3.37 -4.16 16.22
C HIS A 184 -3.23 -3.54 14.83
N ILE A 185 -3.86 -4.17 13.82
CA ILE A 185 -3.84 -3.67 12.45
C ILE A 185 -4.41 -2.25 12.37
N GLY A 186 -3.74 -1.36 11.61
CA GLY A 186 -4.18 0.02 11.44
C GLY A 186 -3.71 0.99 12.52
N GLU A 187 -3.06 0.50 13.58
CA GLU A 187 -2.50 1.32 14.65
C GLU A 187 -1.06 1.74 14.35
N THR A 188 -0.61 2.80 15.00
CA THR A 188 0.79 3.24 15.00
C THR A 188 1.42 2.97 16.35
N ALA A 189 2.67 2.47 16.34
CA ALA A 189 3.40 2.19 17.56
C ALA A 189 4.91 2.37 17.36
N THR A 190 5.63 2.69 18.44
CA THR A 190 7.08 2.86 18.43
C THR A 190 7.78 1.54 18.71
N ILE A 191 8.73 1.17 17.87
CA ILE A 191 9.53 -0.05 18.02
C ILE A 191 10.40 0.06 19.27
N ARG A 192 10.32 -0.93 20.17
CA ARG A 192 11.15 -1.03 21.38
C ARG A 192 12.28 -2.05 21.26
N GLY A 193 12.06 -3.09 20.48
CA GLY A 193 13.06 -4.13 20.26
C GLY A 193 12.71 -4.99 19.05
N HIS A 194 13.74 -5.63 18.50
CA HIS A 194 13.61 -6.57 17.39
C HIS A 194 14.30 -7.89 17.76
N ASP A 195 13.52 -8.95 17.92
CA ASP A 195 13.99 -10.29 18.26
C ASP A 195 14.12 -11.15 17.00
N VAL A 196 15.36 -11.38 16.58
CA VAL A 196 15.69 -12.21 15.41
C VAL A 196 15.80 -13.67 15.84
N LYS A 197 14.81 -14.48 15.46
CA LYS A 197 14.75 -15.90 15.79
C LYS A 197 15.58 -16.73 14.81
N ARG A 198 16.52 -17.50 15.37
CA ARG A 198 17.35 -18.48 14.60
C ARG A 198 16.58 -19.79 14.35
N SER A 199 15.34 -19.70 13.92
CA SER A 199 14.45 -20.84 13.68
C SER A 199 13.52 -20.53 12.51
N SER A 200 12.67 -21.48 12.12
CA SER A 200 11.64 -21.28 11.11
C SER A 200 10.48 -20.35 11.54
N LYS A 201 10.48 -19.93 12.82
CA LYS A 201 9.50 -18.95 13.31
C LYS A 201 9.86 -17.56 12.79
N ALA A 202 8.82 -16.76 12.49
CA ALA A 202 9.00 -15.39 12.08
C ALA A 202 9.68 -14.55 13.18
N ASN A 203 10.46 -13.56 12.78
CA ASN A 203 11.04 -12.59 13.70
C ASN A 203 9.93 -11.78 14.37
N GLU A 204 10.15 -11.42 15.63
CA GLU A 204 9.18 -10.65 16.42
C GLU A 204 9.70 -9.24 16.69
N VAL A 205 8.80 -8.29 16.70
CA VAL A 205 9.04 -6.90 17.08
C VAL A 205 8.27 -6.61 18.33
N GLN A 206 8.94 -6.04 19.32
CA GLN A 206 8.38 -5.68 20.60
C GLN A 206 7.99 -4.20 20.60
N PHE A 207 6.81 -3.92 21.12
CA PHE A 207 6.25 -2.60 21.38
C PHE A 207 6.02 -2.44 22.89
N ASP A 208 5.52 -1.29 23.33
CA ASP A 208 5.32 -1.04 24.76
C ASP A 208 4.34 -2.04 25.42
N ASN A 209 3.25 -2.39 24.74
CA ASN A 209 2.17 -3.18 25.32
C ASN A 209 1.94 -4.54 24.64
N PHE A 210 2.59 -4.80 23.51
CA PHE A 210 2.39 -6.03 22.73
C PHE A 210 3.62 -6.36 21.87
N SER A 211 3.62 -7.55 21.29
CA SER A 211 4.58 -7.95 20.26
C SER A 211 3.86 -8.43 19.02
N THR A 212 4.49 -8.27 17.85
CA THR A 212 3.95 -8.72 16.57
C THR A 212 5.06 -9.26 15.66
N ILE A 213 4.65 -9.89 14.55
CA ILE A 213 5.58 -10.41 13.56
C ILE A 213 6.20 -9.26 12.77
N ALA A 214 7.51 -9.31 12.53
CA ALA A 214 8.24 -8.28 11.79
C ALA A 214 7.64 -7.96 10.41
N ASP A 215 7.00 -8.95 9.76
CA ASP A 215 6.36 -8.76 8.46
C ASP A 215 5.16 -7.79 8.49
N TYR A 216 4.54 -7.62 9.65
CA TYR A 216 3.41 -6.70 9.82
C TYR A 216 3.83 -5.27 10.16
N VAL A 217 5.10 -5.04 10.39
CA VAL A 217 5.63 -3.74 10.79
C VAL A 217 6.06 -2.95 9.56
N PHE A 218 5.49 -1.78 9.39
CA PHE A 218 5.79 -0.84 8.31
C PHE A 218 6.33 0.45 8.94
N VAL A 219 7.61 0.73 8.81
CA VAL A 219 8.24 1.92 9.38
C VAL A 219 7.77 3.17 8.65
N ILE A 220 7.43 4.21 9.39
CA ILE A 220 6.99 5.52 8.87
C ILE A 220 7.84 6.62 9.51
N GLY A 221 7.98 7.75 8.81
CA GLY A 221 8.75 8.89 9.32
C GLY A 221 8.01 9.66 10.40
N SER A 222 6.72 9.90 10.15
CA SER A 222 5.85 10.63 11.06
C SER A 222 4.41 10.09 10.98
N SER A 223 3.59 10.41 11.98
CA SER A 223 2.16 10.10 11.94
C SER A 223 1.43 10.81 10.79
N ALA A 224 1.97 11.94 10.30
CA ALA A 224 1.43 12.66 9.15
C ALA A 224 1.53 11.86 7.83
N ASP A 225 2.44 10.89 7.74
CA ASP A 225 2.57 10.02 6.57
C ASP A 225 1.34 9.11 6.40
N ILE A 226 0.55 8.93 7.47
CA ILE A 226 -0.66 8.11 7.49
C ILE A 226 -1.84 8.95 7.95
N PRO A 227 -2.64 9.50 7.05
CA PRO A 227 -3.80 10.30 7.41
C PRO A 227 -4.82 9.47 8.20
N GLY A 228 -5.19 9.95 9.40
CA GLY A 228 -6.21 9.33 10.26
C GLY A 228 -5.75 8.07 11.00
N ALA A 229 -4.46 7.87 11.20
CA ALA A 229 -3.92 6.98 12.22
C ALA A 229 -3.93 7.74 13.55
N GLU A 230 -4.94 7.52 14.37
CA GLU A 230 -5.01 7.94 15.77
C GLU A 230 -4.59 6.79 16.68
#